data_bbcd9ff93cba10026965d1a087358760
#
_entry.id   bbcd9ff93cba10026965d1a087358760
#
_cell.length_a   1.000
_cell.length_b   1.000
_cell.length_c   1.000
_cell.angle_alpha   90.00
_cell.angle_beta   90.00
_cell.angle_gamma   90.00
#
_symmetry.space_group_name_H-M   'P 1'
#
loop_
_entity.id
_entity.type
_entity.pdbx_description
1 polymer ?
#
loop_
_entity_poly.entity_id
_entity_poly.type
_entity_poly.pdbx_seq_one_letter_code
_entity_poly.pdbx_strand_id
1 'polypeptide(L)'
;MALKTINTTVTANGDTVVPDWNGRLGAFLAAGTFDGATVKLQHKIGSTWVDLGSDTTLTSDGGGQFITPQSELRVNTSSAGASTSITIIVKPLMV
;
A
#
# COMPACT_ATOMS: atom_id res chain seq x y z
N MET A 1 8.86 18.33 -11.22
CA MET A 1 9.27 17.43 -10.12
C MET A 1 8.63 16.08 -10.31
N ALA A 2 9.41 15.04 -10.21
CA ALA A 2 8.88 13.69 -10.34
C ALA A 2 8.14 13.28 -9.07
N LEU A 3 6.98 12.67 -9.22
CA LEU A 3 6.22 12.13 -8.11
C LEU A 3 6.64 10.67 -7.89
N LYS A 4 6.72 10.26 -6.65
CA LYS A 4 7.14 8.90 -6.33
C LYS A 4 6.00 7.91 -6.59
N THR A 5 6.35 6.77 -7.12
CA THR A 5 5.43 5.68 -7.39
C THR A 5 6.12 4.39 -6.97
N ILE A 6 5.41 3.53 -6.24
CA ILE A 6 5.88 2.18 -6.01
C ILE A 6 5.14 1.25 -6.97
N ASN A 7 5.89 0.33 -7.54
CA ASN A 7 5.34 -0.78 -8.29
C ASN A 7 6.18 -1.99 -7.91
N THR A 8 5.65 -2.85 -7.08
CA THR A 8 6.39 -3.97 -6.53
C THR A 8 5.53 -5.22 -6.44
N THR A 9 6.17 -6.36 -6.33
CA THR A 9 5.48 -7.63 -6.12
C THR A 9 5.87 -8.18 -4.76
N VAL A 10 4.86 -8.55 -3.95
CA VAL A 10 5.09 -9.14 -2.64
C VAL A 10 4.69 -10.61 -2.67
N THR A 11 5.49 -11.45 -2.02
CA THR A 11 5.28 -12.89 -1.98
C THR A 11 5.25 -13.44 -0.56
N ALA A 12 5.45 -12.57 0.43
CA ALA A 12 5.54 -12.99 1.84
C ALA A 12 5.08 -11.85 2.73
N ASN A 13 4.86 -12.18 3.99
CA ASN A 13 4.56 -11.17 5.02
C ASN A 13 5.70 -10.17 5.13
N GLY A 14 5.37 -8.94 5.43
CA GLY A 14 6.35 -7.89 5.65
C GLY A 14 5.83 -6.53 5.27
N ASP A 15 6.73 -5.57 5.27
CA ASP A 15 6.42 -4.18 4.99
C ASP A 15 7.21 -3.69 3.79
N THR A 16 6.54 -2.93 2.94
CA THR A 16 7.19 -2.24 1.81
C THR A 16 7.04 -0.74 2.03
N VAL A 17 8.16 -0.06 2.19
CA VAL A 17 8.14 1.38 2.46
C VAL A 17 7.81 2.13 1.18
N VAL A 18 6.97 3.16 1.31
CA VAL A 18 6.68 4.11 0.24
C VAL A 18 7.53 5.34 0.52
N PRO A 19 8.69 5.50 -0.15
CA PRO A 19 9.59 6.59 0.18
C PRO A 19 9.06 7.93 -0.29
N ASP A 20 9.37 8.97 0.48
CA ASP A 20 9.18 10.37 0.07
C ASP A 20 7.75 10.72 -0.33
N TRP A 21 6.76 10.18 0.37
CA TRP A 21 5.37 10.58 0.13
C TRP A 21 5.16 12.00 0.65
N ASN A 22 4.80 12.90 -0.25
CA ASN A 22 4.74 14.33 0.07
C ASN A 22 3.34 14.79 0.50
N GLY A 23 2.45 13.85 0.77
CA GLY A 23 1.08 14.21 1.09
C GLY A 23 0.32 14.59 -0.17
N ARG A 24 -0.84 14.12 -0.34
CA ARG A 24 -1.80 14.47 -1.40
C ARG A 24 -2.73 13.29 -1.64
N LEU A 25 -3.55 13.44 -2.66
CA LEU A 25 -4.39 12.35 -3.13
C LEU A 25 -3.52 11.30 -3.82
N GLY A 26 -3.74 10.04 -3.46
CA GLY A 26 -3.04 8.93 -4.08
C GLY A 26 -3.96 7.76 -4.36
N ALA A 27 -3.43 6.78 -5.08
CA ALA A 27 -4.13 5.53 -5.37
C ALA A 27 -3.31 4.36 -4.86
N PHE A 28 -3.99 3.39 -4.27
CA PHE A 28 -3.43 2.12 -3.82
C PHE A 28 -4.12 1.01 -4.59
N LEU A 29 -3.34 0.26 -5.36
CA LEU A 29 -3.88 -0.78 -6.24
C LEU A 29 -3.12 -2.08 -5.98
N ALA A 30 -3.84 -3.19 -6.02
CA ALA A 30 -3.23 -4.50 -5.84
C ALA A 30 -3.94 -5.54 -6.69
N ALA A 31 -3.17 -6.45 -7.26
CA ALA A 31 -3.72 -7.54 -8.06
C ALA A 31 -2.76 -8.72 -8.06
N GLY A 32 -3.32 -9.91 -8.17
CA GLY A 32 -2.53 -11.13 -8.26
C GLY A 32 -3.14 -12.28 -7.48
N THR A 33 -2.28 -13.17 -6.99
CA THR A 33 -2.70 -14.29 -6.18
C THR A 33 -2.51 -13.94 -4.72
N PHE A 34 -3.60 -13.78 -3.98
CA PHE A 34 -3.53 -13.37 -2.58
C PHE A 34 -3.25 -14.57 -1.65
N ASP A 35 -3.82 -15.73 -1.94
CA ASP A 35 -3.61 -16.95 -1.15
C ASP A 35 -3.77 -16.70 0.36
N GLY A 36 -4.86 -16.00 0.72
CA GLY A 36 -5.15 -15.67 2.12
C GLY A 36 -4.53 -14.36 2.61
N ALA A 37 -3.68 -13.73 1.82
CA ALA A 37 -2.99 -12.52 2.26
C ALA A 37 -3.91 -11.31 2.32
N THR A 38 -3.55 -10.40 3.19
CA THR A 38 -4.14 -9.06 3.26
C THR A 38 -3.03 -8.05 3.04
N VAL A 39 -3.25 -7.10 2.13
CA VAL A 39 -2.34 -5.97 1.94
C VAL A 39 -3.06 -4.70 2.34
N LYS A 40 -2.37 -3.82 3.04
CA LYS A 40 -2.96 -2.57 3.49
C LYS A 40 -1.93 -1.47 3.54
N LEU A 41 -2.42 -0.27 3.23
CA LEU A 41 -1.59 0.93 3.27
C LEU A 41 -1.70 1.53 4.67
N GLN A 42 -0.56 1.84 5.25
CA GLN A 42 -0.48 2.42 6.58
C GLN A 42 0.33 3.70 6.55
N HIS A 43 0.02 4.60 7.46
CA HIS A 43 0.82 5.79 7.65
C HIS A 43 1.32 5.85 9.09
N LYS A 44 2.41 6.58 9.29
CA LYS A 44 3.04 6.65 10.58
C LYS A 44 2.60 7.90 11.33
N ILE A 45 2.09 7.71 12.52
CA ILE A 45 1.71 8.80 13.42
C ILE A 45 2.58 8.67 14.66
N GLY A 46 3.54 9.59 14.81
CA GLY A 46 4.54 9.47 15.86
C GLY A 46 5.38 8.21 15.61
N SER A 47 5.28 7.22 16.48
CA SER A 47 5.98 5.95 16.33
C SER A 47 5.02 4.80 16.00
N THR A 48 3.76 5.11 15.68
CA THR A 48 2.72 4.10 15.47
C THR A 48 2.31 4.06 14.00
N TRP A 49 2.23 2.86 13.44
CA TRP A 49 1.70 2.66 12.09
C TRP A 49 0.21 2.41 12.17
N VAL A 50 -0.57 3.15 11.39
CA VAL A 50 -2.02 3.14 11.45
C VAL A 50 -2.58 2.87 10.05
N ASP A 51 -3.59 2.00 9.97
CA ASP A 51 -4.28 1.73 8.71
C ASP A 51 -5.01 2.97 8.22
N LEU A 52 -4.92 3.23 6.92
CA LEU A 52 -5.60 4.38 6.33
C LEU A 52 -7.11 4.16 6.18
N GLY A 53 -7.55 2.93 6.04
CA GLY A 53 -8.97 2.65 5.97
C GLY A 53 -9.28 1.42 5.14
N SER A 54 -10.59 1.15 4.96
CA SER A 54 -11.04 -0.03 4.24
C SER A 54 -10.75 0.03 2.74
N ASP A 55 -10.73 1.23 2.16
CA ASP A 55 -10.46 1.37 0.72
C ASP A 55 -9.01 1.06 0.37
N THR A 56 -8.14 1.05 1.34
CA THR A 56 -6.72 0.74 1.17
C THR A 56 -6.32 -0.53 1.92
N THR A 57 -7.28 -1.40 2.20
CA THR A 57 -7.08 -2.72 2.79
C THR A 57 -7.71 -3.75 1.86
N LEU A 58 -6.89 -4.59 1.22
CA LEU A 58 -7.36 -5.47 0.17
C LEU A 58 -7.01 -6.92 0.47
N THR A 59 -7.96 -7.81 0.17
CA THR A 59 -7.78 -9.26 0.27
C THR A 59 -7.95 -9.95 -1.08
N SER A 60 -8.22 -9.15 -2.12
CA SER A 60 -8.34 -9.62 -3.50
C SER A 60 -8.04 -8.43 -4.42
N ASP A 61 -8.00 -8.67 -5.71
CA ASP A 61 -7.73 -7.62 -6.69
C ASP A 61 -8.63 -6.42 -6.43
N GLY A 62 -8.06 -5.24 -6.46
CA GLY A 62 -8.84 -4.03 -6.27
C GLY A 62 -7.96 -2.82 -6.07
N GLY A 63 -8.60 -1.73 -5.64
CA GLY A 63 -7.89 -0.51 -5.38
C GLY A 63 -8.77 0.53 -4.72
N GLY A 64 -8.13 1.58 -4.26
CA GLY A 64 -8.82 2.69 -3.63
C GLY A 64 -7.97 3.93 -3.65
N GLN A 65 -8.61 5.04 -3.35
CA GLN A 65 -7.95 6.32 -3.22
C GLN A 65 -7.73 6.65 -1.76
N PHE A 66 -6.72 7.46 -1.49
CA PHE A 66 -6.46 7.93 -0.15
C PHE A 66 -5.91 9.35 -0.22
N ILE A 67 -6.09 10.08 0.87
CA ILE A 67 -5.53 11.42 1.03
C ILE A 67 -4.81 11.44 2.37
N THR A 68 -3.54 11.82 2.34
CA THR A 68 -2.77 11.98 3.58
C THR A 68 -1.96 13.26 3.53
N PRO A 69 -1.64 13.84 4.70
CA PRO A 69 -0.60 14.85 4.74
C PRO A 69 0.75 14.21 4.47
N GLN A 70 1.78 15.03 4.35
CA GLN A 70 3.14 14.52 4.23
C GLN A 70 3.45 13.62 5.43
N SER A 71 3.83 12.38 5.15
CA SER A 71 4.08 11.40 6.20
C SER A 71 4.82 10.21 5.62
N GLU A 72 5.29 9.33 6.50
CA GLU A 72 5.83 8.05 6.05
C GLU A 72 4.69 7.08 5.80
N LEU A 73 4.74 6.39 4.67
CA LEU A 73 3.78 5.37 4.32
C LEU A 73 4.46 4.02 4.15
N ARG A 74 3.70 2.96 4.34
CA ARG A 74 4.16 1.62 4.03
C ARG A 74 2.98 0.74 3.61
N VAL A 75 3.27 -0.31 2.86
CA VAL A 75 2.31 -1.36 2.56
C VAL A 75 2.65 -2.54 3.46
N ASN A 76 1.69 -2.96 4.27
CA ASN A 76 1.86 -4.11 5.14
C ASN A 76 1.17 -5.31 4.49
N THR A 77 1.89 -6.42 4.39
CA THR A 77 1.35 -7.69 3.90
C THR A 77 1.32 -8.68 5.06
N SER A 78 0.17 -9.28 5.31
CA SER A 78 -0.01 -10.24 6.39
C SER A 78 -0.77 -11.47 5.88
N SER A 79 -0.66 -12.57 6.61
CA SER A 79 -1.35 -13.84 6.31
C SER A 79 -1.01 -14.40 4.93
N ALA A 80 0.17 -14.11 4.41
CA ALA A 80 0.59 -14.62 3.12
C ALA A 80 0.74 -16.15 3.17
N GLY A 81 0.30 -16.80 2.10
CA GLY A 81 0.45 -18.24 1.93
C GLY A 81 1.58 -18.57 0.97
N ALA A 82 1.74 -19.86 0.67
CA ALA A 82 2.84 -20.34 -0.16
C ALA A 82 2.77 -19.85 -1.61
N SER A 83 1.57 -19.54 -2.09
CA SER A 83 1.35 -19.12 -3.48
C SER A 83 1.13 -17.62 -3.62
N THR A 84 1.30 -16.85 -2.56
CA THR A 84 1.06 -15.41 -2.60
C THR A 84 2.01 -14.75 -3.59
N SER A 85 1.44 -13.96 -4.50
CA SER A 85 2.20 -13.16 -5.46
C SER A 85 1.30 -11.99 -5.88
N ILE A 86 1.52 -10.83 -5.28
CA ILE A 86 0.64 -9.67 -5.45
C ILE A 86 1.45 -8.51 -5.97
N THR A 87 1.03 -7.94 -7.08
CA THR A 87 1.61 -6.71 -7.59
C THR A 87 0.90 -5.53 -6.95
N ILE A 88 1.65 -4.64 -6.34
CA ILE A 88 1.13 -3.49 -5.61
C ILE A 88 1.64 -2.22 -6.25
N ILE A 89 0.74 -1.28 -6.49
CA ILE A 89 1.06 0.04 -7.01
C ILE A 89 0.55 1.08 -6.04
N VAL A 90 1.41 2.00 -5.62
CA VAL A 90 1.04 3.17 -4.84
C VAL A 90 1.56 4.37 -5.60
N LYS A 91 0.67 5.24 -6.05
CA LYS A 91 1.09 6.39 -6.84
C LYS A 91 0.26 7.62 -6.52
N PRO A 92 0.86 8.81 -6.65
CA PRO A 92 0.10 10.04 -6.50
C PRO A 92 -0.79 10.27 -7.71
N LEU A 93 -1.94 10.88 -7.46
CA LEU A 93 -2.86 11.27 -8.52
C LEU A 93 -2.67 12.76 -8.79
N MET A 94 -2.53 13.08 -10.05
CA MET A 94 -2.40 14.48 -10.46
C MET A 94 -3.75 15.17 -10.42
N VAL A 95 -3.75 16.37 -9.94
CA VAL A 95 -4.95 17.22 -9.91
C VAL A 95 -4.62 18.58 -10.49
#